data_9177fe422429dd6bd6104652dcf75512
#
_entry.id   9177fe422429dd6bd6104652dcf75512
#
_cell.length_a   1.000
_cell.length_b   1.000
_cell.length_c   1.000
_cell.angle_alpha   90.00
_cell.angle_beta   90.00
_cell.angle_gamma   90.00
#
_symmetry.space_group_name_H-M   'P 1'
#
loop_
_entity.id
_entity.type
_entity.pdbx_description
1 polymer ?
#
loop_
_entity_poly.entity_id
_entity_poly.type
_entity_poly.pdbx_seq_one_letter_code
_entity_poly.pdbx_strand_id
1 'polypeptide(L)'
;MALHLLFADEQGQVYDHPELLALVGDPQAPAAMLGAGLPRDIARPLPEFAGLQALPGRAPIGLDPVTGQAVALTEMKIGRKTIRPRAVAAVLPPGWTRVALPAFQTRTIAPVLPQWAYAAAAWDAEAGAPAVFAIHTDKRGHWSPSDHSTAELPARVAKMRAEHPDNPLYTQLAKCALEYRCFTAQNTFYVRDEGAIPASIGCNARCIGCISEQPEDGPPSSHERMDKAPKADAMAELGIAHLAAAPGRTMVSFGQGCEGEPLTQARAIAASIVKMRAATSRGSINLNTNGSMPEKLGWLIDAGLDAIRVSLNSAHAPLYTAYYQPIGYSFADVEESIRLAKKRGLYVALNLLTFPGVVDQAREVDALCALVGSAKVDQIQVRSLAIDPAQYLAVAKVHSAGGPALGMGEMFRRLQLARPGLRIGNFARGLDERGPARALRGASKKKTRSGRRAAARGVTTSRG
;
A
#
# COMPACT_ATOMS: atom_id res chain seq x y z
N MET A 1 -26.52 20.68 11.70
CA MET A 1 -25.26 21.15 12.27
C MET A 1 -24.16 21.04 11.22
N ALA A 2 -23.39 22.10 11.09
CA ALA A 2 -22.56 22.28 9.90
C ALA A 2 -21.10 21.91 10.17
N LEU A 3 -20.44 21.27 9.19
CA LEU A 3 -19.00 21.08 9.16
C LEU A 3 -18.41 22.30 8.47
N HIS A 4 -17.67 23.12 9.20
CA HIS A 4 -17.09 24.35 8.69
C HIS A 4 -15.80 24.12 7.94
N LEU A 5 -15.50 24.98 6.96
CA LEU A 5 -14.27 24.98 6.20
C LEU A 5 -13.06 25.20 7.12
N LEU A 6 -12.05 24.33 7.03
CA LEU A 6 -10.74 24.59 7.61
C LEU A 6 -9.82 25.26 6.58
N PHE A 7 -9.07 26.27 7.03
CA PHE A 7 -8.03 26.91 6.26
C PHE A 7 -6.82 27.22 7.12
N ALA A 8 -5.68 27.47 6.51
CA ALA A 8 -4.47 27.86 7.22
C ALA A 8 -3.92 29.20 6.67
N ASP A 9 -3.22 29.94 7.51
CA ASP A 9 -2.43 31.09 7.07
C ASP A 9 -1.09 30.68 6.42
N GLU A 10 -0.27 31.65 6.04
CA GLU A 10 1.04 31.40 5.43
C GLU A 10 2.06 30.79 6.39
N GLN A 11 1.85 30.88 7.71
CA GLN A 11 2.62 30.27 8.77
C GLN A 11 2.19 28.84 9.09
N GLY A 12 1.06 28.39 8.53
CA GLY A 12 0.49 27.06 8.75
C GLY A 12 -0.43 26.97 9.97
N GLN A 13 -0.75 28.09 10.62
CA GLN A 13 -1.76 28.12 11.68
C GLN A 13 -3.14 27.84 11.07
N VAL A 14 -3.83 26.85 11.63
CA VAL A 14 -5.15 26.39 11.14
C VAL A 14 -6.27 27.13 11.87
N TYR A 15 -7.28 27.50 11.12
CA TYR A 15 -8.49 28.18 11.55
C TYR A 15 -9.73 27.52 10.94
N ASP A 16 -10.88 27.67 11.59
CA ASP A 16 -12.19 27.40 11.01
C ASP A 16 -12.79 28.68 10.42
N HIS A 17 -13.53 28.53 9.32
CA HIS A 17 -14.25 29.65 8.73
C HIS A 17 -15.63 29.80 9.39
N PRO A 18 -16.02 31.02 9.83
CA PRO A 18 -17.26 31.20 10.60
C PRO A 18 -18.52 30.89 9.79
N GLU A 19 -18.51 31.09 8.48
CA GLU A 19 -19.68 31.01 7.62
C GLU A 19 -19.60 29.91 6.57
N LEU A 20 -18.44 29.69 5.94
CA LEU A 20 -18.33 28.72 4.86
C LEU A 20 -18.30 27.29 5.41
N LEU A 21 -19.06 26.41 4.76
CA LEU A 21 -19.07 24.99 5.03
C LEU A 21 -17.95 24.29 4.27
N ALA A 22 -17.46 23.18 4.82
CA ALA A 22 -16.48 22.37 4.16
C ALA A 22 -17.05 21.73 2.90
N LEU A 23 -16.29 21.80 1.80
CA LEU A 23 -16.51 21.02 0.59
C LEU A 23 -15.43 19.95 0.48
N VAL A 24 -15.83 18.81 -0.05
CA VAL A 24 -14.89 17.71 -0.34
C VAL A 24 -15.07 17.24 -1.78
N GLY A 25 -14.03 16.71 -2.39
CA GLY A 25 -14.11 16.01 -3.65
C GLY A 25 -13.14 16.45 -4.73
N ASP A 26 -13.56 16.41 -6.00
CA ASP A 26 -12.73 16.76 -7.11
C ASP A 26 -12.40 18.27 -7.14
N PRO A 27 -11.14 18.66 -6.87
CA PRO A 27 -10.73 20.07 -6.97
C PRO A 27 -10.94 20.68 -8.36
N GLN A 28 -11.06 19.85 -9.40
CA GLN A 28 -11.24 20.29 -10.78
C GLN A 28 -12.71 20.46 -11.18
N ALA A 29 -13.65 19.91 -10.39
CA ALA A 29 -15.09 20.01 -10.62
C ALA A 29 -15.86 20.31 -9.32
N PRO A 30 -15.54 21.40 -8.62
CA PRO A 30 -16.22 21.71 -7.34
C PRO A 30 -17.73 21.88 -7.48
N ALA A 31 -18.20 22.31 -8.67
CA ALA A 31 -19.63 22.47 -8.94
C ALA A 31 -20.42 21.16 -9.06
N ALA A 32 -19.78 20.06 -9.45
CA ALA A 32 -20.46 18.76 -9.53
C ALA A 32 -20.80 18.14 -8.17
N MET A 33 -20.30 18.70 -7.09
CA MET A 33 -20.47 18.24 -5.71
C MET A 33 -21.47 19.06 -4.90
N LEU A 34 -22.03 20.11 -5.51
CA LEU A 34 -22.91 21.08 -4.87
C LEU A 34 -24.33 20.55 -4.52
N GLY A 35 -24.64 19.32 -4.87
CA GLY A 35 -26.00 18.78 -4.67
C GLY A 35 -26.27 18.10 -3.33
N ALA A 36 -25.26 17.78 -2.57
CA ALA A 36 -25.44 17.14 -1.26
C ALA A 36 -24.50 17.78 -0.26
N GLY A 37 -25.03 18.41 0.77
CA GLY A 37 -24.26 18.67 1.98
C GLY A 37 -23.52 17.38 2.35
N LEU A 38 -22.26 17.47 2.78
CA LEU A 38 -21.45 16.30 3.11
C LEU A 38 -22.24 15.38 4.05
N PRO A 39 -22.38 14.08 3.72
CA PRO A 39 -22.99 13.15 4.63
C PRO A 39 -22.17 13.15 5.93
N ARG A 40 -22.79 13.62 7.00
CA ARG A 40 -22.14 13.67 8.32
C ARG A 40 -21.75 12.29 8.83
N ASP A 41 -22.42 11.26 8.31
CA ASP A 41 -22.18 9.87 8.63
C ASP A 41 -20.81 9.34 8.16
N ILE A 42 -20.12 10.03 7.22
CA ILE A 42 -18.74 9.69 6.80
C ILE A 42 -17.67 10.55 7.47
N ALA A 43 -18.03 11.62 8.18
CA ALA A 43 -17.10 12.39 9.00
C ALA A 43 -16.80 11.65 10.31
N ARG A 44 -15.57 11.67 10.76
CA ARG A 44 -15.11 11.07 12.01
C ARG A 44 -14.27 12.08 12.77
N PRO A 45 -14.26 12.06 14.11
CA PRO A 45 -13.29 12.84 14.88
C PRO A 45 -11.87 12.61 14.34
N LEU A 46 -11.04 13.64 14.41
CA LEU A 46 -9.63 13.52 14.00
C LEU A 46 -8.96 12.41 14.83
N PRO A 47 -8.44 11.34 14.18
CA PRO A 47 -7.82 10.23 14.91
C PRO A 47 -6.60 10.70 15.71
N GLU A 48 -6.32 10.04 16.81
CA GLU A 48 -5.03 10.14 17.48
C GLU A 48 -3.90 9.87 16.48
N PHE A 49 -2.79 10.61 16.57
CA PHE A 49 -1.67 10.59 15.62
C PHE A 49 -1.98 11.08 14.19
N ALA A 50 -3.18 11.56 13.91
CA ALA A 50 -3.43 12.31 12.67
C ALA A 50 -2.88 13.74 12.81
N GLY A 51 -2.44 14.33 11.69
CA GLY A 51 -1.99 15.71 11.64
C GLY A 51 -2.75 16.52 10.60
N LEU A 52 -3.01 17.79 10.88
CA LEU A 52 -3.50 18.74 9.90
C LEU A 52 -2.34 19.42 9.19
N GLN A 53 -2.42 19.53 7.86
CA GLN A 53 -1.38 20.08 7.00
C GLN A 53 -1.94 21.17 6.10
N ALA A 54 -1.29 22.34 6.09
CA ALA A 54 -1.56 23.39 5.12
C ALA A 54 -1.01 22.99 3.74
N LEU A 55 -1.76 23.23 2.67
CA LEU A 55 -1.39 22.90 1.30
C LEU A 55 -0.86 24.16 0.58
N PRO A 56 0.47 24.30 0.42
CA PRO A 56 1.06 25.45 -0.25
C PRO A 56 0.53 25.63 -1.67
N GLY A 57 0.20 26.86 -2.04
CA GLY A 57 -0.30 27.17 -3.38
C GLY A 57 -1.71 26.65 -3.69
N ARG A 58 -2.48 26.20 -2.69
CA ARG A 58 -3.85 25.71 -2.84
C ARG A 58 -4.78 26.61 -2.04
N ALA A 59 -5.67 27.35 -2.73
CA ALA A 59 -6.71 28.15 -2.08
C ALA A 59 -7.88 27.23 -1.68
N PRO A 60 -8.36 27.25 -0.42
CA PRO A 60 -9.46 26.39 -0.01
C PRO A 60 -10.76 26.81 -0.70
N ILE A 61 -11.63 25.83 -0.98
CA ILE A 61 -12.97 26.05 -1.51
C ILE A 61 -13.98 25.60 -0.45
N GLY A 62 -14.87 26.51 -0.06
CA GLY A 62 -15.99 26.25 0.82
C GLY A 62 -17.34 26.42 0.12
N LEU A 63 -18.39 25.94 0.74
CA LEU A 63 -19.78 26.16 0.33
C LEU A 63 -20.35 27.32 1.11
N ASP A 64 -20.83 28.32 0.42
CA ASP A 64 -21.68 29.39 1.02
C ASP A 64 -23.08 28.79 1.28
N PRO A 65 -23.52 28.67 2.53
CA PRO A 65 -24.79 28.04 2.85
C PRO A 65 -25.99 28.91 2.45
N VAL A 66 -25.79 30.22 2.22
CA VAL A 66 -26.85 31.15 1.84
C VAL A 66 -27.13 31.08 0.34
N THR A 67 -26.09 31.11 -0.45
CA THR A 67 -26.20 31.11 -1.91
C THR A 67 -26.13 29.70 -2.52
N GLY A 68 -25.67 28.70 -1.76
CA GLY A 68 -25.43 27.33 -2.24
C GLY A 68 -24.28 27.26 -3.24
N GLN A 69 -23.42 28.26 -3.33
CA GLN A 69 -22.32 28.32 -4.29
C GLN A 69 -20.98 27.91 -3.65
N ALA A 70 -20.12 27.29 -4.46
CA ALA A 70 -18.73 27.05 -4.09
C ALA A 70 -17.93 28.36 -4.19
N VAL A 71 -17.23 28.72 -3.12
CA VAL A 71 -16.43 29.93 -3.02
C VAL A 71 -14.97 29.58 -2.78
N ALA A 72 -14.10 30.00 -3.70
CA ALA A 72 -12.64 29.88 -3.50
C ALA A 72 -12.16 31.04 -2.62
N LEU A 73 -11.59 30.70 -1.46
CA LEU A 73 -11.08 31.68 -0.50
C LEU A 73 -9.65 32.09 -0.87
N THR A 74 -9.52 33.09 -1.74
CA THR A 74 -8.21 33.56 -2.27
C THR A 74 -7.50 34.54 -1.36
N GLU A 75 -8.27 35.38 -0.67
CA GLU A 75 -7.82 36.36 0.32
C GLU A 75 -8.82 36.45 1.46
N MET A 76 -8.33 36.72 2.68
CA MET A 76 -9.16 36.90 3.86
C MET A 76 -8.50 37.88 4.85
N LYS A 77 -9.30 38.60 5.62
CA LYS A 77 -8.81 39.42 6.73
C LYS A 77 -8.97 38.67 8.06
N ILE A 78 -7.88 38.57 8.80
CA ILE A 78 -7.87 38.13 10.21
C ILE A 78 -7.40 39.31 11.05
N GLY A 79 -8.31 39.93 11.77
CA GLY A 79 -8.05 41.17 12.47
C GLY A 79 -7.63 42.28 11.50
N ARG A 80 -6.40 42.80 11.65
CA ARG A 80 -5.83 43.86 10.77
C ARG A 80 -4.99 43.33 9.61
N LYS A 81 -4.74 42.01 9.57
CA LYS A 81 -3.86 41.38 8.56
C LYS A 81 -4.69 40.79 7.44
N THR A 82 -4.33 41.05 6.20
CA THR A 82 -4.80 40.32 5.02
C THR A 82 -3.89 39.14 4.80
N ILE A 83 -4.46 37.93 4.69
CA ILE A 83 -3.76 36.68 4.44
C ILE A 83 -4.21 36.08 3.10
N ARG A 84 -3.39 35.16 2.58
CA ARG A 84 -3.74 34.26 1.46
C ARG A 84 -3.99 32.86 1.99
N PRO A 85 -5.24 32.49 2.30
CA PRO A 85 -5.54 31.22 2.92
C PRO A 85 -5.03 30.04 2.10
N ARG A 86 -4.59 28.99 2.80
CA ARG A 86 -4.20 27.71 2.24
C ARG A 86 -5.22 26.65 2.62
N ALA A 87 -5.55 25.75 1.69
CA ALA A 87 -6.36 24.59 1.99
C ALA A 87 -5.68 23.72 3.05
N VAL A 88 -6.49 23.02 3.84
CA VAL A 88 -6.04 22.11 4.89
C VAL A 88 -6.46 20.69 4.56
N ALA A 89 -5.55 19.76 4.75
CA ALA A 89 -5.80 18.34 4.68
C ALA A 89 -5.35 17.63 5.95
N ALA A 90 -5.93 16.47 6.24
CA ALA A 90 -5.42 15.57 7.26
C ALA A 90 -4.49 14.53 6.67
N VAL A 91 -3.42 14.19 7.41
CA VAL A 91 -2.59 13.00 7.20
C VAL A 91 -3.01 11.98 8.26
N LEU A 92 -3.43 10.80 7.80
CA LEU A 92 -4.06 9.80 8.65
C LEU A 92 -3.03 8.77 9.15
N PRO A 93 -3.19 8.24 10.36
CA PRO A 93 -2.36 7.14 10.86
C PRO A 93 -2.66 5.83 10.11
N PRO A 94 -1.78 4.81 10.24
CA PRO A 94 -2.04 3.48 9.70
C PRO A 94 -3.38 2.90 10.17
N GLY A 95 -4.02 2.08 9.31
CA GLY A 95 -5.34 1.50 9.60
C GLY A 95 -6.52 2.36 9.14
N TRP A 96 -6.28 3.61 8.77
CA TRP A 96 -7.29 4.51 8.23
C TRP A 96 -7.18 4.66 6.72
N THR A 97 -8.32 4.80 6.06
CA THR A 97 -8.42 5.04 4.61
C THR A 97 -9.22 6.32 4.37
N ARG A 98 -8.65 7.26 3.65
CA ARG A 98 -9.40 8.47 3.25
C ARG A 98 -10.55 8.11 2.32
N VAL A 99 -11.67 8.79 2.45
CA VAL A 99 -12.86 8.61 1.59
C VAL A 99 -13.19 9.86 0.78
N ALA A 100 -12.53 10.99 1.08
CA ALA A 100 -12.68 12.21 0.33
C ALA A 100 -11.38 13.03 0.33
N LEU A 101 -11.25 13.90 -0.67
CA LEU A 101 -10.17 14.86 -0.82
C LEU A 101 -10.63 16.26 -0.36
N PRO A 102 -9.72 17.12 0.13
CA PRO A 102 -10.04 18.52 0.35
C PRO A 102 -10.37 19.22 -0.96
N ALA A 103 -11.37 20.10 -0.98
CA ALA A 103 -11.64 20.94 -2.13
C ALA A 103 -10.70 22.16 -2.12
N PHE A 104 -10.02 22.38 -3.25
CA PHE A 104 -9.14 23.54 -3.39
C PHE A 104 -8.99 23.97 -4.85
N GLN A 105 -8.63 25.24 -5.04
CA GLN A 105 -8.18 25.78 -6.31
C GLN A 105 -6.66 25.90 -6.30
N THR A 106 -5.98 25.28 -7.28
CA THR A 106 -4.55 25.44 -7.47
C THR A 106 -4.25 26.84 -8.02
N ARG A 107 -3.36 27.57 -7.34
CA ARG A 107 -2.92 28.89 -7.79
C ARG A 107 -1.97 28.77 -8.98
N THR A 108 -1.84 29.81 -9.79
CA THR A 108 -0.98 29.82 -11.00
C THR A 108 0.47 29.43 -10.69
N ILE A 109 0.99 29.89 -9.55
CA ILE A 109 2.32 29.52 -9.06
C ILE A 109 2.11 28.69 -7.79
N ALA A 110 2.21 27.36 -7.93
CA ALA A 110 2.04 26.43 -6.83
C ALA A 110 3.10 25.33 -6.90
N PRO A 111 3.78 25.00 -5.78
CA PRO A 111 4.71 23.88 -5.76
C PRO A 111 3.97 22.56 -5.90
N VAL A 112 4.66 21.54 -6.42
CA VAL A 112 4.18 20.14 -6.29
C VAL A 112 4.14 19.79 -4.81
N LEU A 113 3.04 19.19 -4.37
CA LEU A 113 2.88 18.80 -2.97
C LEU A 113 3.72 17.54 -2.65
N PRO A 114 4.27 17.43 -1.43
CA PRO A 114 4.92 16.22 -0.96
C PRO A 114 4.05 14.96 -1.14
N GLN A 115 4.69 13.80 -1.17
CA GLN A 115 4.02 12.51 -1.35
C GLN A 115 3.29 12.04 -0.08
N TRP A 116 2.20 12.72 0.27
CA TRP A 116 1.32 12.37 1.37
C TRP A 116 -0.09 11.99 0.89
N ALA A 117 -0.81 11.24 1.73
CA ALA A 117 -2.19 10.84 1.46
C ALA A 117 -3.16 11.86 2.07
N TYR A 118 -3.36 12.96 1.38
CA TYR A 118 -4.18 14.09 1.79
C TYR A 118 -5.66 13.69 1.92
N ALA A 119 -6.20 13.67 3.14
CA ALA A 119 -7.62 13.43 3.44
C ALA A 119 -8.34 14.75 3.68
N ALA A 120 -9.59 14.84 3.28
CA ALA A 120 -10.41 16.00 3.62
C ALA A 120 -10.61 16.12 5.13
N ALA A 121 -10.59 17.36 5.62
CA ALA A 121 -10.82 17.71 7.01
C ALA A 121 -11.78 18.90 7.10
N ALA A 122 -12.52 18.99 8.21
CA ALA A 122 -13.44 20.06 8.49
C ALA A 122 -13.43 20.37 9.99
N TRP A 123 -14.01 21.50 10.39
CA TRP A 123 -14.30 21.80 11.79
C TRP A 123 -15.72 21.37 12.13
N ASP A 124 -15.87 20.48 13.08
CA ASP A 124 -17.19 20.12 13.64
C ASP A 124 -17.54 21.12 14.75
N ALA A 125 -18.39 22.10 14.44
CA ALA A 125 -18.78 23.13 15.38
C ALA A 125 -19.56 22.60 16.59
N GLU A 126 -20.21 21.44 16.47
CA GLU A 126 -20.92 20.81 17.59
C GLU A 126 -19.96 20.10 18.54
N ALA A 127 -18.97 19.39 17.97
CA ALA A 127 -17.94 18.73 18.75
C ALA A 127 -16.86 19.72 19.27
N GLY A 128 -16.76 20.92 18.68
CA GLY A 128 -15.71 21.89 18.96
C GLY A 128 -14.31 21.37 18.61
N ALA A 129 -14.20 20.53 17.56
CA ALA A 129 -12.99 19.83 17.21
C ALA A 129 -12.89 19.53 15.70
N PRO A 130 -11.67 19.29 15.17
CA PRO A 130 -11.50 18.86 13.79
C PRO A 130 -12.09 17.47 13.55
N ALA A 131 -12.71 17.29 12.38
CA ALA A 131 -13.19 16.04 11.85
C ALA A 131 -12.49 15.71 10.52
N VAL A 132 -12.41 14.42 10.18
CA VAL A 132 -11.84 13.92 8.93
C VAL A 132 -12.80 13.03 8.18
N PHE A 133 -12.66 12.99 6.87
CA PHE A 133 -13.43 12.11 5.99
C PHE A 133 -12.66 10.83 5.71
N ALA A 134 -12.81 9.85 6.61
CA ALA A 134 -12.04 8.62 6.59
C ALA A 134 -12.79 7.45 7.23
N ILE A 135 -12.45 6.24 6.81
CA ILE A 135 -12.92 4.98 7.40
C ILE A 135 -11.76 4.33 8.15
N HIS A 136 -11.99 3.87 9.38
CA HIS A 136 -11.05 3.00 10.09
C HIS A 136 -11.18 1.58 9.54
N THR A 137 -10.39 1.28 8.51
CA THR A 137 -10.52 0.08 7.68
C THR A 137 -9.93 -1.15 8.37
N ASP A 138 -8.88 -0.97 9.18
CA ASP A 138 -8.21 -2.09 9.88
C ASP A 138 -7.83 -1.68 11.32
N LYS A 139 -8.55 -2.23 12.30
CA LYS A 139 -8.47 -1.86 13.72
C LYS A 139 -7.40 -2.66 14.50
N ARG A 140 -6.29 -3.02 13.86
CA ARG A 140 -5.23 -3.79 14.53
C ARG A 140 -4.34 -2.91 15.38
N GLY A 141 -4.32 -3.18 16.68
CA GLY A 141 -3.57 -2.42 17.67
C GLY A 141 -2.06 -2.39 17.44
N HIS A 142 -1.44 -3.51 17.00
CA HIS A 142 0.03 -3.57 16.88
C HIS A 142 0.62 -2.78 15.70
N TRP A 143 -0.20 -2.12 14.90
CA TRP A 143 0.27 -1.16 13.90
C TRP A 143 -0.01 0.27 14.33
N SER A 144 -0.28 0.49 15.62
CA SER A 144 -0.41 1.83 16.18
C SER A 144 0.94 2.56 16.16
N PRO A 145 0.95 3.87 15.87
CA PRO A 145 2.16 4.68 16.03
C PRO A 145 2.74 4.61 17.46
N SER A 146 1.92 4.41 18.50
CA SER A 146 2.38 4.23 19.90
C SER A 146 3.28 3.02 20.08
N ASP A 147 3.14 1.99 19.25
CA ASP A 147 3.93 0.76 19.32
C ASP A 147 5.21 0.84 18.47
N HIS A 148 5.44 1.97 17.82
CA HIS A 148 6.57 2.22 16.93
C HIS A 148 7.36 3.45 17.35
N SER A 149 8.61 3.56 16.89
CA SER A 149 9.53 4.66 17.25
C SER A 149 9.69 4.86 18.76
N THR A 150 9.64 3.77 19.52
CA THR A 150 9.82 3.79 20.99
C THR A 150 11.23 4.15 21.37
N ALA A 151 11.45 4.58 22.61
CA ALA A 151 12.77 4.97 23.12
C ALA A 151 13.83 3.84 23.04
N GLU A 152 13.41 2.58 23.03
CA GLU A 152 14.30 1.41 22.94
C GLU A 152 14.76 1.09 21.50
N LEU A 153 14.09 1.61 20.46
CA LEU A 153 14.38 1.27 19.08
C LEU A 153 15.85 1.52 18.68
N PRO A 154 16.49 2.65 19.02
CA PRO A 154 17.89 2.87 18.65
C PRO A 154 18.84 1.82 19.24
N ALA A 155 18.61 1.40 20.49
CA ALA A 155 19.42 0.37 21.15
C ALA A 155 19.23 -1.00 20.50
N ARG A 156 17.99 -1.38 20.13
CA ARG A 156 17.71 -2.61 19.40
C ARG A 156 18.39 -2.63 18.02
N VAL A 157 18.33 -1.51 17.29
CA VAL A 157 19.00 -1.36 16.00
C VAL A 157 20.50 -1.51 16.13
N ALA A 158 21.12 -0.82 17.11
CA ALA A 158 22.57 -0.89 17.36
C ALA A 158 23.02 -2.33 17.68
N LYS A 159 22.27 -3.03 18.55
CA LYS A 159 22.53 -4.42 18.92
C LYS A 159 22.51 -5.34 17.72
N MET A 160 21.43 -5.36 16.92
CA MET A 160 21.31 -6.26 15.79
C MET A 160 22.33 -5.97 14.69
N ARG A 161 22.70 -4.68 14.47
CA ARG A 161 23.80 -4.36 13.56
C ARG A 161 25.14 -4.88 14.03
N ALA A 162 25.41 -4.87 15.33
CA ALA A 162 26.63 -5.41 15.92
C ALA A 162 26.68 -6.95 15.86
N GLU A 163 25.53 -7.61 15.95
CA GLU A 163 25.40 -9.08 15.79
C GLU A 163 25.56 -9.54 14.34
N HIS A 164 25.28 -8.65 13.36
CA HIS A 164 25.33 -8.94 11.93
C HIS A 164 26.14 -7.90 11.14
N PRO A 165 27.43 -7.69 11.45
CA PRO A 165 28.24 -6.58 10.92
C PRO A 165 28.46 -6.65 9.40
N ASP A 166 28.49 -7.86 8.84
CA ASP A 166 28.76 -8.13 7.41
C ASP A 166 27.50 -8.13 6.53
N ASN A 167 26.32 -8.01 7.15
CA ASN A 167 25.05 -8.00 6.41
C ASN A 167 24.54 -6.58 6.17
N PRO A 168 24.67 -6.05 4.92
CA PRO A 168 24.32 -4.67 4.59
C PRO A 168 22.81 -4.37 4.76
N LEU A 169 21.96 -5.39 4.81
CA LEU A 169 20.52 -5.21 4.97
C LEU A 169 20.16 -4.62 6.35
N TYR A 170 20.91 -4.97 7.41
CA TYR A 170 20.67 -4.35 8.72
C TYR A 170 21.03 -2.87 8.73
N THR A 171 22.02 -2.45 7.93
CA THR A 171 22.36 -1.01 7.78
C THR A 171 21.27 -0.27 7.01
N GLN A 172 20.79 -0.82 5.89
CA GLN A 172 19.69 -0.23 5.13
C GLN A 172 18.41 -0.14 5.96
N LEU A 173 18.06 -1.23 6.65
CA LEU A 173 16.86 -1.25 7.48
C LEU A 173 16.97 -0.33 8.70
N ALA A 174 18.17 -0.12 9.24
CA ALA A 174 18.41 0.86 10.31
C ALA A 174 18.07 2.28 9.83
N LYS A 175 18.53 2.68 8.63
CA LYS A 175 18.15 3.94 8.01
C LYS A 175 16.63 4.04 7.85
N CYS A 176 16.00 3.01 7.28
CA CYS A 176 14.55 2.99 7.10
C CYS A 176 13.78 3.07 8.43
N ALA A 177 14.27 2.43 9.49
CA ALA A 177 13.61 2.41 10.80
C ALA A 177 13.75 3.72 11.56
N LEU A 178 14.96 4.32 11.56
CA LEU A 178 15.29 5.48 12.40
C LEU A 178 15.00 6.81 11.70
N GLU A 179 15.36 6.93 10.41
CA GLU A 179 15.22 8.18 9.66
C GLU A 179 13.85 8.28 9.01
N TYR A 180 13.43 7.26 8.23
CA TYR A 180 12.15 7.25 7.53
C TYR A 180 10.99 6.77 8.40
N ARG A 181 11.25 6.29 9.61
CA ARG A 181 10.26 5.78 10.57
C ARG A 181 9.33 4.72 9.96
N CYS A 182 9.87 3.90 9.06
CA CYS A 182 9.14 2.84 8.39
C CYS A 182 8.77 1.72 9.38
N PHE A 183 7.50 1.50 9.63
CA PHE A 183 7.01 0.51 10.60
C PHE A 183 7.42 -0.92 10.26
N THR A 184 7.44 -1.28 8.97
CA THR A 184 7.88 -2.61 8.56
C THR A 184 9.38 -2.82 8.84
N ALA A 185 10.22 -1.79 8.62
CA ALA A 185 11.62 -1.85 9.00
C ALA A 185 11.80 -1.92 10.53
N GLN A 186 11.01 -1.15 11.28
CA GLN A 186 11.03 -1.21 12.76
C GLN A 186 10.61 -2.59 13.28
N ASN A 187 9.61 -3.24 12.65
CA ASN A 187 9.17 -4.59 13.02
C ASN A 187 10.30 -5.63 12.87
N THR A 188 11.23 -5.42 11.94
CA THR A 188 12.43 -6.26 11.86
C THR A 188 13.26 -6.16 13.15
N PHE A 189 13.46 -4.97 13.71
CA PHE A 189 14.23 -4.75 14.94
C PHE A 189 13.43 -5.05 16.21
N TYR A 190 12.12 -4.91 16.18
CA TYR A 190 11.24 -5.38 17.26
C TYR A 190 11.02 -6.90 17.22
N VAL A 191 11.41 -7.56 16.13
CA VAL A 191 11.24 -9.01 15.88
C VAL A 191 9.78 -9.40 16.03
N ARG A 192 8.91 -8.78 15.24
CA ARG A 192 7.45 -9.03 15.30
C ARG A 192 6.79 -8.82 13.94
N ASP A 193 5.59 -9.37 13.77
CA ASP A 193 4.71 -9.18 12.60
C ASP A 193 5.40 -9.39 11.25
N GLU A 194 5.44 -8.38 10.39
CA GLU A 194 6.03 -8.38 9.06
C GLU A 194 7.41 -7.74 9.07
N GLY A 195 8.48 -8.53 8.93
CA GLY A 195 9.84 -8.05 8.71
C GLY A 195 10.10 -7.73 7.24
N ALA A 196 10.94 -6.73 6.96
CA ALA A 196 11.31 -6.31 5.62
C ALA A 196 12.59 -7.01 5.13
N ILE A 197 12.60 -7.44 3.87
CA ILE A 197 13.81 -7.92 3.17
C ILE A 197 13.98 -7.10 1.89
N PRO A 198 14.71 -5.99 1.91
CA PRO A 198 15.06 -5.27 0.69
C PRO A 198 15.84 -6.15 -0.28
N ALA A 199 15.49 -6.13 -1.57
CA ALA A 199 16.05 -7.07 -2.56
C ALA A 199 16.50 -6.42 -3.86
N SER A 200 15.91 -5.30 -4.27
CA SER A 200 16.14 -4.72 -5.60
C SER A 200 16.48 -3.24 -5.58
N ILE A 201 17.46 -2.87 -6.41
CA ILE A 201 17.82 -1.47 -6.68
C ILE A 201 17.19 -0.94 -7.97
N GLY A 202 16.82 -1.82 -8.90
CA GLY A 202 16.24 -1.49 -10.20
C GLY A 202 14.75 -1.75 -10.28
N CYS A 203 14.07 -1.00 -11.15
CA CYS A 203 12.66 -1.18 -11.43
C CYS A 203 12.39 -1.13 -12.94
N ASN A 204 11.38 -1.85 -13.39
CA ASN A 204 10.88 -1.83 -14.75
C ASN A 204 9.56 -1.04 -14.88
N ALA A 205 9.35 -0.08 -14.00
CA ALA A 205 8.25 0.88 -14.05
C ALA A 205 8.75 2.27 -13.62
N ARG A 206 8.07 3.33 -14.11
CA ARG A 206 8.33 4.73 -13.74
C ARG A 206 7.07 5.35 -13.17
N CYS A 207 6.59 4.80 -12.03
CA CYS A 207 5.34 5.22 -11.43
C CYS A 207 5.38 6.71 -11.05
N ILE A 208 4.36 7.48 -11.44
CA ILE A 208 4.30 8.92 -11.13
C ILE A 208 4.27 9.23 -9.63
N GLY A 209 3.81 8.28 -8.80
CA GLY A 209 3.82 8.37 -7.33
C GLY A 209 4.85 7.43 -6.68
N CYS A 210 6.00 7.17 -7.33
CA CYS A 210 7.05 6.33 -6.76
C CYS A 210 7.68 7.01 -5.54
N ILE A 211 7.72 6.32 -4.38
CA ILE A 211 8.28 6.89 -3.15
C ILE A 211 9.81 6.78 -3.08
N SER A 212 10.43 6.00 -3.96
CA SER A 212 11.88 5.74 -3.97
C SER A 212 12.61 6.30 -5.21
N GLU A 213 11.86 6.85 -6.18
CA GLU A 213 12.43 7.45 -7.39
C GLU A 213 11.46 8.49 -7.95
N GLN A 214 11.82 9.75 -7.88
CA GLN A 214 11.08 10.88 -8.43
C GLN A 214 11.93 11.61 -9.48
N PRO A 215 11.33 12.26 -10.48
CA PRO A 215 12.07 13.11 -11.40
C PRO A 215 12.71 14.30 -10.67
N GLU A 216 13.77 14.86 -11.23
CA GLU A 216 14.53 15.97 -10.63
C GLU A 216 13.67 17.22 -10.34
N ASP A 217 12.65 17.47 -11.17
CA ASP A 217 11.70 18.58 -11.03
C ASP A 217 10.48 18.23 -10.16
N GLY A 218 10.43 17.00 -9.64
CA GLY A 218 9.37 16.50 -8.77
C GLY A 218 9.62 16.77 -7.29
N PRO A 219 8.72 16.29 -6.41
CA PRO A 219 8.97 16.30 -4.97
C PRO A 219 10.13 15.33 -4.66
N PRO A 220 10.90 15.57 -3.59
CA PRO A 220 11.96 14.65 -3.21
C PRO A 220 11.40 13.26 -2.90
N SER A 221 12.14 12.23 -3.28
CA SER A 221 11.80 10.84 -2.93
C SER A 221 11.73 10.67 -1.41
N SER A 222 10.67 10.01 -0.92
CA SER A 222 10.48 9.78 0.52
C SER A 222 11.48 8.78 1.10
N HIS A 223 12.07 7.94 0.23
CA HIS A 223 13.01 6.88 0.60
C HIS A 223 14.11 6.78 -0.46
N GLU A 224 15.30 6.39 -0.04
CA GLU A 224 16.40 6.09 -0.94
C GLU A 224 16.57 4.57 -1.09
N ARG A 225 16.82 4.13 -2.33
CA ARG A 225 17.17 2.74 -2.62
C ARG A 225 18.58 2.43 -2.14
N MET A 226 18.87 1.13 -1.97
CA MET A 226 20.25 0.66 -1.72
C MET A 226 21.14 0.92 -2.94
N ASP A 227 22.44 1.14 -2.71
CA ASP A 227 23.42 1.31 -3.78
C ASP A 227 23.72 -0.01 -4.52
N LYS A 228 23.60 -1.13 -3.82
CA LYS A 228 23.90 -2.46 -4.37
C LYS A 228 22.83 -3.47 -3.99
N ALA A 229 22.44 -4.31 -4.95
CA ALA A 229 21.52 -5.41 -4.68
C ALA A 229 22.15 -6.43 -3.72
N PRO A 230 21.42 -6.89 -2.70
CA PRO A 230 21.95 -7.83 -1.72
C PRO A 230 22.13 -9.23 -2.32
N LYS A 231 23.07 -10.00 -1.77
CA LYS A 231 23.24 -11.40 -2.10
C LYS A 231 22.15 -12.27 -1.46
N ALA A 232 21.91 -13.44 -2.04
CA ALA A 232 20.92 -14.39 -1.52
C ALA A 232 21.17 -14.79 -0.06
N ASP A 233 22.44 -14.88 0.36
CA ASP A 233 22.82 -15.25 1.73
C ASP A 233 22.42 -14.17 2.74
N ALA A 234 22.67 -12.90 2.43
CA ALA A 234 22.27 -11.79 3.30
C ALA A 234 20.75 -11.73 3.47
N MET A 235 19.98 -11.92 2.38
CA MET A 235 18.52 -11.98 2.44
C MET A 235 18.03 -13.19 3.24
N ALA A 236 18.66 -14.36 3.06
CA ALA A 236 18.29 -15.57 3.78
C ALA A 236 18.58 -15.46 5.28
N GLU A 237 19.75 -14.95 5.67
CA GLU A 237 20.13 -14.72 7.05
C GLU A 237 19.11 -13.86 7.79
N LEU A 238 18.80 -12.69 7.22
CA LEU A 238 17.80 -11.76 7.79
C LEU A 238 16.41 -12.42 7.91
N GLY A 239 15.98 -13.12 6.85
CA GLY A 239 14.68 -13.80 6.84
C GLY A 239 14.60 -14.94 7.86
N ILE A 240 15.64 -15.77 7.98
CA ILE A 240 15.73 -16.88 8.95
C ILE A 240 15.69 -16.32 10.36
N ALA A 241 16.49 -15.28 10.67
CA ALA A 241 16.52 -14.66 11.98
C ALA A 241 15.14 -14.16 12.39
N HIS A 242 14.44 -13.43 11.52
CA HIS A 242 13.09 -12.92 11.81
C HIS A 242 12.06 -14.03 11.96
N LEU A 243 12.02 -15.02 11.04
CA LEU A 243 11.05 -16.11 11.07
C LEU A 243 11.25 -17.04 12.28
N ALA A 244 12.50 -17.22 12.73
CA ALA A 244 12.80 -18.06 13.88
C ALA A 244 12.43 -17.39 15.21
N ALA A 245 12.73 -16.10 15.35
CA ALA A 245 12.67 -15.39 16.61
C ALA A 245 11.33 -14.67 16.87
N ALA A 246 10.63 -14.21 15.81
CA ALA A 246 9.38 -13.48 15.97
C ALA A 246 8.27 -14.39 16.54
N PRO A 247 7.56 -13.95 17.59
CA PRO A 247 6.51 -14.75 18.19
C PRO A 247 5.28 -14.86 17.28
N GLY A 248 4.56 -15.97 17.40
CA GLY A 248 3.25 -16.15 16.78
C GLY A 248 3.26 -16.11 15.27
N ARG A 249 2.40 -15.29 14.70
CA ARG A 249 2.12 -15.19 13.26
C ARG A 249 3.09 -14.25 12.59
N THR A 250 4.22 -14.76 12.16
CA THR A 250 5.28 -13.97 11.55
C THR A 250 5.29 -14.05 10.03
N MET A 251 5.78 -12.99 9.40
CA MET A 251 5.95 -12.87 7.95
C MET A 251 7.25 -12.15 7.64
N VAL A 252 7.87 -12.49 6.53
CA VAL A 252 8.89 -11.66 5.89
C VAL A 252 8.44 -11.31 4.49
N SER A 253 8.75 -10.09 4.06
CA SER A 253 8.31 -9.57 2.77
C SER A 253 9.46 -8.96 1.99
N PHE A 254 9.65 -9.45 0.77
CA PHE A 254 10.44 -8.79 -0.27
C PHE A 254 9.61 -7.67 -0.93
N GLY A 255 10.25 -6.69 -1.56
CA GLY A 255 9.57 -5.69 -2.36
C GLY A 255 8.92 -4.59 -1.52
N GLN A 256 9.65 -3.99 -0.60
CA GLN A 256 9.14 -2.83 0.12
C GLN A 256 9.14 -1.59 -0.77
N GLY A 257 8.28 -0.60 -0.46
CA GLY A 257 8.15 0.62 -1.26
C GLY A 257 9.44 1.44 -1.41
N CYS A 258 10.45 1.21 -0.56
CA CYS A 258 11.76 1.86 -0.57
C CYS A 258 12.77 1.23 -1.54
N GLU A 259 12.36 0.27 -2.35
CA GLU A 259 13.22 -0.44 -3.30
C GLU A 259 12.60 -0.47 -4.71
N GLY A 260 13.31 -1.06 -5.68
CA GLY A 260 12.81 -1.31 -7.02
C GLY A 260 11.87 -2.50 -7.11
N GLU A 261 11.70 -3.07 -8.32
CA GLU A 261 10.87 -4.27 -8.52
C GLU A 261 11.66 -5.54 -8.17
N PRO A 262 11.24 -6.32 -7.18
CA PRO A 262 11.98 -7.51 -6.73
C PRO A 262 12.08 -8.62 -7.79
N LEU A 263 11.13 -8.75 -8.72
CA LEU A 263 11.22 -9.73 -9.80
C LEU A 263 12.42 -9.48 -10.74
N THR A 264 13.03 -8.28 -10.70
CA THR A 264 14.32 -8.04 -11.40
C THR A 264 15.47 -8.84 -10.77
N GLN A 265 15.35 -9.23 -9.49
CA GLN A 265 16.29 -10.01 -8.71
C GLN A 265 15.79 -11.45 -8.42
N ALA A 266 14.88 -11.97 -9.22
CA ALA A 266 14.16 -13.23 -8.98
C ALA A 266 15.08 -14.42 -8.66
N ARG A 267 16.25 -14.55 -9.32
CA ARG A 267 17.20 -15.65 -9.06
C ARG A 267 17.79 -15.59 -7.64
N ALA A 268 18.21 -14.42 -7.21
CA ALA A 268 18.76 -14.24 -5.86
C ALA A 268 17.69 -14.43 -4.78
N ILE A 269 16.48 -13.92 -5.04
CA ILE A 269 15.33 -14.10 -4.13
C ILE A 269 14.94 -15.58 -4.05
N ALA A 270 14.83 -16.31 -5.17
CA ALA A 270 14.52 -17.74 -5.17
C ALA A 270 15.56 -18.53 -4.36
N ALA A 271 16.86 -18.25 -4.58
CA ALA A 271 17.93 -18.90 -3.81
C ALA A 271 17.82 -18.60 -2.29
N SER A 272 17.47 -17.37 -1.92
CA SER A 272 17.25 -17.01 -0.51
C SER A 272 16.03 -17.72 0.10
N ILE A 273 14.92 -17.83 -0.66
CA ILE A 273 13.71 -18.54 -0.21
C ILE A 273 14.02 -20.02 0.03
N VAL A 274 14.77 -20.68 -0.87
CA VAL A 274 15.20 -22.09 -0.69
C VAL A 274 15.98 -22.25 0.62
N LYS A 275 16.93 -21.35 0.91
CA LYS A 275 17.70 -21.37 2.17
C LYS A 275 16.83 -21.12 3.39
N MET A 276 15.91 -20.17 3.34
CA MET A 276 14.96 -19.92 4.43
C MET A 276 14.09 -21.15 4.69
N ARG A 277 13.56 -21.81 3.65
CA ARG A 277 12.70 -23.00 3.79
C ARG A 277 13.45 -24.24 4.23
N ALA A 278 14.75 -24.35 3.92
CA ALA A 278 15.61 -25.39 4.47
C ALA A 278 15.85 -25.20 5.98
N ALA A 279 15.91 -23.95 6.46
CA ALA A 279 16.15 -23.64 7.87
C ALA A 279 14.87 -23.67 8.71
N THR A 280 13.71 -23.26 8.17
CA THR A 280 12.46 -23.18 8.92
C THR A 280 11.22 -23.30 8.04
N SER A 281 10.22 -24.05 8.57
CA SER A 281 8.86 -24.09 7.99
C SER A 281 7.93 -23.02 8.58
N ARG A 282 8.39 -22.24 9.58
CA ARG A 282 7.58 -21.22 10.26
C ARG A 282 7.33 -19.99 9.37
N GLY A 283 6.22 -19.35 9.65
CA GLY A 283 5.86 -18.07 9.09
C GLY A 283 5.61 -18.05 7.59
N SER A 284 5.32 -16.88 7.08
CA SER A 284 5.01 -16.65 5.67
C SER A 284 6.14 -15.90 4.97
N ILE A 285 6.46 -16.30 3.76
CA ILE A 285 7.32 -15.51 2.84
C ILE A 285 6.41 -14.88 1.80
N ASN A 286 6.43 -13.54 1.75
CA ASN A 286 5.61 -12.74 0.86
C ASN A 286 6.47 -11.94 -0.13
N LEU A 287 5.92 -11.68 -1.30
CA LEU A 287 6.51 -10.80 -2.31
C LEU A 287 5.54 -9.65 -2.59
N ASN A 288 5.98 -8.40 -2.36
CA ASN A 288 5.34 -7.23 -2.92
C ASN A 288 5.94 -6.98 -4.30
N THR A 289 5.11 -6.78 -5.32
CA THR A 289 5.59 -6.71 -6.70
C THR A 289 4.61 -5.93 -7.56
N ASN A 290 5.08 -5.39 -8.67
CA ASN A 290 4.21 -4.87 -9.73
C ASN A 290 3.61 -6.01 -10.59
N GLY A 291 4.02 -7.26 -10.37
CA GLY A 291 3.48 -8.43 -11.08
C GLY A 291 3.93 -8.56 -12.54
N SER A 292 4.93 -7.82 -12.96
CA SER A 292 5.32 -7.65 -14.37
C SER A 292 5.92 -8.87 -15.06
N MET A 293 6.36 -9.89 -14.30
CA MET A 293 7.16 -11.01 -14.84
C MET A 293 6.62 -12.37 -14.34
N PRO A 294 5.52 -12.88 -14.94
CA PRO A 294 4.86 -14.12 -14.48
C PRO A 294 5.80 -15.33 -14.46
N GLU A 295 6.68 -15.50 -15.45
CA GLU A 295 7.65 -16.59 -15.50
C GLU A 295 8.58 -16.55 -14.28
N LYS A 296 9.16 -15.38 -13.98
CA LYS A 296 10.07 -15.21 -12.84
C LYS A 296 9.35 -15.39 -11.50
N LEU A 297 8.09 -14.97 -11.42
CA LEU A 297 7.24 -15.26 -10.26
C LEU A 297 7.08 -16.77 -10.07
N GLY A 298 6.97 -17.54 -11.16
CA GLY A 298 6.96 -19.00 -11.13
C GLY A 298 8.18 -19.59 -10.41
N TRP A 299 9.38 -19.06 -10.64
CA TRP A 299 10.59 -19.51 -9.95
C TRP A 299 10.54 -19.31 -8.43
N LEU A 300 9.98 -18.18 -7.99
CA LEU A 300 9.83 -17.89 -6.55
C LEU A 300 8.78 -18.82 -5.91
N ILE A 301 7.71 -19.11 -6.63
CA ILE A 301 6.68 -20.06 -6.18
C ILE A 301 7.27 -21.46 -6.01
N ASP A 302 8.09 -21.91 -6.97
CA ASP A 302 8.77 -23.19 -6.91
C ASP A 302 9.79 -23.26 -5.75
N ALA A 303 10.41 -22.13 -5.41
CA ALA A 303 11.32 -22.01 -4.28
C ALA A 303 10.62 -22.06 -2.91
N GLY A 304 9.30 -21.85 -2.83
CA GLY A 304 8.55 -21.91 -1.58
C GLY A 304 7.94 -20.57 -1.11
N LEU A 305 7.65 -19.67 -2.04
CA LEU A 305 6.88 -18.45 -1.77
C LEU A 305 5.44 -18.80 -1.37
N ASP A 306 4.89 -18.10 -0.37
CA ASP A 306 3.54 -18.36 0.15
C ASP A 306 2.49 -17.36 -0.31
N ALA A 307 2.91 -16.12 -0.52
CA ALA A 307 2.00 -15.02 -0.78
C ALA A 307 2.59 -14.01 -1.76
N ILE A 308 1.72 -13.35 -2.49
CA ILE A 308 2.05 -12.15 -3.25
C ILE A 308 1.12 -11.00 -2.86
N ARG A 309 1.66 -9.80 -2.99
CA ARG A 309 0.91 -8.55 -2.87
C ARG A 309 1.20 -7.71 -4.10
N VAL A 310 0.25 -7.68 -5.03
CA VAL A 310 0.41 -6.99 -6.31
C VAL A 310 -0.03 -5.54 -6.20
N SER A 311 0.84 -4.61 -6.57
CA SER A 311 0.53 -3.18 -6.56
C SER A 311 -0.41 -2.81 -7.71
N LEU A 312 -1.48 -2.08 -7.39
CA LEU A 312 -2.53 -1.71 -8.33
C LEU A 312 -3.15 -0.36 -7.96
N ASN A 313 -3.33 0.54 -8.95
CA ASN A 313 -4.14 1.75 -8.78
C ASN A 313 -5.50 1.63 -9.46
N SER A 314 -5.60 0.81 -10.51
CA SER A 314 -6.77 0.56 -11.32
C SER A 314 -6.71 -0.82 -11.98
N ALA A 315 -7.85 -1.46 -12.21
CA ALA A 315 -7.98 -2.64 -13.07
C ALA A 315 -8.32 -2.27 -14.51
N HIS A 316 -8.35 -0.98 -14.86
CA HIS A 316 -8.50 -0.47 -16.21
C HIS A 316 -7.12 -0.19 -16.80
N ALA A 317 -6.73 -0.95 -17.83
CA ALA A 317 -5.38 -0.92 -18.40
C ALA A 317 -4.85 0.48 -18.79
N PRO A 318 -5.64 1.40 -19.38
CA PRO A 318 -5.19 2.75 -19.68
C PRO A 318 -4.76 3.53 -18.44
N LEU A 319 -5.54 3.53 -17.36
CA LEU A 319 -5.19 4.24 -16.13
C LEU A 319 -4.03 3.56 -15.39
N TYR A 320 -3.98 2.22 -15.40
CA TYR A 320 -2.83 1.48 -14.89
C TYR A 320 -1.54 1.90 -15.60
N THR A 321 -1.56 1.87 -16.94
CA THR A 321 -0.39 2.20 -17.78
C THR A 321 0.06 3.65 -17.59
N ALA A 322 -0.88 4.57 -17.54
CA ALA A 322 -0.58 5.98 -17.33
C ALA A 322 0.06 6.26 -15.97
N TYR A 323 -0.31 5.51 -14.92
CA TYR A 323 0.26 5.65 -13.59
C TYR A 323 1.61 4.94 -13.43
N TYR A 324 1.68 3.64 -13.82
CA TYR A 324 2.88 2.82 -13.60
C TYR A 324 3.97 3.03 -14.66
N GLN A 325 3.63 3.53 -15.85
CA GLN A 325 4.55 3.73 -16.97
C GLN A 325 5.46 2.49 -17.18
N PRO A 326 4.88 1.32 -17.50
CA PRO A 326 5.59 0.05 -17.55
C PRO A 326 6.66 0.03 -18.64
N ILE A 327 7.80 -0.62 -18.35
CA ILE A 327 8.93 -0.81 -19.27
C ILE A 327 9.04 -2.30 -19.57
N GLY A 328 8.70 -2.69 -20.80
CA GLY A 328 8.81 -4.08 -21.27
C GLY A 328 7.78 -5.04 -20.70
N TYR A 329 6.66 -4.55 -20.18
CA TYR A 329 5.51 -5.36 -19.78
C TYR A 329 4.20 -4.58 -19.94
N SER A 330 3.08 -5.26 -19.80
CA SER A 330 1.73 -4.70 -19.89
C SER A 330 0.88 -5.07 -18.68
N PHE A 331 -0.32 -4.51 -18.58
CA PHE A 331 -1.28 -4.89 -17.54
C PHE A 331 -1.71 -6.37 -17.65
N ALA A 332 -1.70 -6.96 -18.88
CA ALA A 332 -2.00 -8.36 -19.07
C ALA A 332 -1.01 -9.30 -18.34
N ASP A 333 0.27 -8.95 -18.30
CA ASP A 333 1.29 -9.70 -17.55
C ASP A 333 1.03 -9.67 -16.04
N VAL A 334 0.50 -8.53 -15.55
CA VAL A 334 0.12 -8.39 -14.13
C VAL A 334 -1.08 -9.29 -13.80
N GLU A 335 -2.10 -9.31 -14.65
CA GLU A 335 -3.25 -10.22 -14.51
C GLU A 335 -2.82 -11.68 -14.58
N GLU A 336 -1.88 -12.04 -15.47
CA GLU A 336 -1.32 -13.39 -15.56
C GLU A 336 -0.62 -13.78 -14.27
N SER A 337 0.20 -12.90 -13.71
CA SER A 337 0.88 -13.12 -12.42
C SER A 337 -0.11 -13.39 -11.29
N ILE A 338 -1.20 -12.61 -11.21
CA ILE A 338 -2.27 -12.79 -10.22
C ILE A 338 -2.92 -14.17 -10.39
N ARG A 339 -3.30 -14.53 -11.63
CA ARG A 339 -3.94 -15.83 -11.94
C ARG A 339 -3.00 -17.00 -11.71
N LEU A 340 -1.73 -16.88 -12.11
CA LEU A 340 -0.69 -17.89 -11.87
C LEU A 340 -0.53 -18.17 -10.38
N ALA A 341 -0.38 -17.14 -9.57
CA ALA A 341 -0.23 -17.28 -8.12
C ALA A 341 -1.44 -18.00 -7.50
N LYS A 342 -2.66 -17.63 -7.89
CA LYS A 342 -3.88 -18.33 -7.41
C LYS A 342 -3.93 -19.78 -7.87
N LYS A 343 -3.65 -20.07 -9.15
CA LYS A 343 -3.59 -21.43 -9.69
C LYS A 343 -2.58 -22.29 -8.96
N ARG A 344 -1.44 -21.70 -8.59
CA ARG A 344 -0.38 -22.36 -7.82
C ARG A 344 -0.67 -22.36 -6.31
N GLY A 345 -1.75 -21.72 -5.89
CA GLY A 345 -2.37 -21.76 -4.61
C GLY A 345 -1.76 -20.84 -3.57
N LEU A 346 -1.13 -19.77 -3.98
CA LEU A 346 -0.68 -18.72 -3.08
C LEU A 346 -1.85 -17.92 -2.50
N TYR A 347 -1.56 -17.26 -1.41
CA TYR A 347 -2.40 -16.16 -0.96
C TYR A 347 -2.11 -14.93 -1.81
N VAL A 348 -3.15 -14.37 -2.41
CA VAL A 348 -3.03 -13.22 -3.30
C VAL A 348 -3.72 -12.02 -2.68
N ALA A 349 -2.95 -10.98 -2.41
CA ALA A 349 -3.45 -9.66 -2.04
C ALA A 349 -3.20 -8.67 -3.18
N LEU A 350 -4.12 -7.72 -3.37
CA LEU A 350 -3.87 -6.52 -4.15
C LEU A 350 -3.53 -5.38 -3.19
N ASN A 351 -2.40 -4.71 -3.42
CA ASN A 351 -2.04 -3.47 -2.76
C ASN A 351 -2.70 -2.33 -3.56
N LEU A 352 -3.99 -2.05 -3.24
CA LEU A 352 -4.81 -1.12 -3.99
C LEU A 352 -4.53 0.31 -3.54
N LEU A 353 -3.94 1.10 -4.42
CA LEU A 353 -3.68 2.52 -4.24
C LEU A 353 -4.98 3.30 -4.47
N THR A 354 -5.69 3.64 -3.40
CA THR A 354 -6.99 4.29 -3.49
C THR A 354 -6.87 5.81 -3.61
N PHE A 355 -7.68 6.35 -4.52
CA PHE A 355 -7.84 7.78 -4.70
C PHE A 355 -9.34 8.07 -4.89
N PRO A 356 -10.03 8.65 -3.87
CA PRO A 356 -11.45 8.96 -3.94
C PRO A 356 -11.80 9.85 -5.13
N GLY A 357 -12.90 9.57 -5.80
CA GLY A 357 -13.30 10.25 -7.04
C GLY A 357 -12.71 9.63 -8.31
N VAL A 358 -11.77 8.68 -8.19
CA VAL A 358 -11.18 7.96 -9.32
C VAL A 358 -11.41 6.45 -9.17
N VAL A 359 -10.83 5.83 -8.15
CA VAL A 359 -10.90 4.36 -7.97
C VAL A 359 -12.34 3.87 -7.69
N ASP A 360 -13.18 4.74 -7.17
CA ASP A 360 -14.59 4.50 -6.86
C ASP A 360 -15.57 4.97 -7.95
N GLN A 361 -15.06 5.35 -9.14
CA GLN A 361 -15.92 5.54 -10.32
C GLN A 361 -16.55 4.22 -10.75
N ALA A 362 -17.79 4.25 -11.20
CA ALA A 362 -18.59 3.05 -11.47
C ALA A 362 -17.88 2.03 -12.35
N ARG A 363 -17.29 2.45 -13.48
CA ARG A 363 -16.60 1.55 -14.41
C ARG A 363 -15.24 1.05 -13.88
N GLU A 364 -14.52 1.85 -13.07
CA GLU A 364 -13.32 1.41 -12.37
C GLU A 364 -13.66 0.31 -11.36
N VAL A 365 -14.75 0.49 -10.62
CA VAL A 365 -15.26 -0.51 -9.67
C VAL A 365 -15.68 -1.80 -10.38
N ASP A 366 -16.36 -1.68 -11.52
CA ASP A 366 -16.79 -2.85 -12.31
C ASP A 366 -15.57 -3.65 -12.81
N ALA A 367 -14.54 -2.97 -13.34
CA ALA A 367 -13.29 -3.60 -13.77
C ALA A 367 -12.56 -4.29 -12.59
N LEU A 368 -12.50 -3.62 -11.45
CA LEU A 368 -11.87 -4.18 -10.26
C LEU A 368 -12.66 -5.38 -9.70
N CYS A 369 -13.98 -5.33 -9.69
CA CYS A 369 -14.86 -6.45 -9.32
C CYS A 369 -14.65 -7.65 -10.25
N ALA A 370 -14.55 -7.43 -11.56
CA ALA A 370 -14.28 -8.48 -12.55
C ALA A 370 -12.93 -9.17 -12.29
N LEU A 371 -11.86 -8.39 -12.05
CA LEU A 371 -10.53 -8.93 -11.73
C LEU A 371 -10.57 -9.73 -10.43
N VAL A 372 -11.08 -9.15 -9.34
CA VAL A 372 -11.12 -9.75 -8.00
C VAL A 372 -11.93 -11.04 -7.98
N GLY A 373 -13.08 -11.05 -8.68
CA GLY A 373 -13.96 -12.22 -8.78
C GLY A 373 -13.35 -13.33 -9.62
N SER A 374 -12.88 -13.02 -10.84
CA SER A 374 -12.33 -14.03 -11.77
C SER A 374 -11.01 -14.61 -11.27
N ALA A 375 -10.13 -13.80 -10.72
CA ALA A 375 -8.84 -14.26 -10.18
C ALA A 375 -8.95 -14.81 -8.75
N LYS A 376 -10.11 -14.77 -8.11
CA LYS A 376 -10.33 -15.25 -6.72
C LYS A 376 -9.35 -14.64 -5.72
N VAL A 377 -9.14 -13.34 -5.79
CA VAL A 377 -8.26 -12.58 -4.88
C VAL A 377 -8.68 -12.79 -3.43
N ASP A 378 -7.72 -12.91 -2.51
CA ASP A 378 -7.99 -13.19 -1.09
C ASP A 378 -8.13 -11.91 -0.26
N GLN A 379 -7.42 -10.85 -0.64
CA GLN A 379 -7.41 -9.60 0.11
C GLN A 379 -7.22 -8.38 -0.81
N ILE A 380 -7.92 -7.32 -0.50
CA ILE A 380 -7.56 -5.95 -0.90
C ILE A 380 -6.86 -5.30 0.30
N GLN A 381 -5.57 -5.01 0.14
CA GLN A 381 -4.84 -4.17 1.08
C GLN A 381 -4.95 -2.73 0.59
N VAL A 382 -5.77 -1.95 1.30
CA VAL A 382 -6.05 -0.56 0.93
C VAL A 382 -4.88 0.33 1.30
N ARG A 383 -4.42 1.13 0.35
CA ARG A 383 -3.41 2.18 0.55
C ARG A 383 -3.93 3.48 -0.06
N SER A 384 -4.07 4.51 0.75
CA SER A 384 -4.34 5.84 0.20
C SER A 384 -3.14 6.28 -0.64
N LEU A 385 -3.36 6.54 -1.93
CA LEU A 385 -2.30 6.96 -2.85
C LEU A 385 -1.68 8.28 -2.37
N ALA A 386 -0.39 8.24 -2.08
CA ALA A 386 0.39 9.38 -1.61
C ALA A 386 0.97 10.13 -2.82
N ILE A 387 0.29 11.16 -3.27
CA ILE A 387 0.65 11.97 -4.44
C ILE A 387 -0.04 13.34 -4.36
N ASP A 388 0.50 14.35 -5.04
CA ASP A 388 -0.21 15.60 -5.25
C ASP A 388 -1.56 15.32 -5.95
N PRO A 389 -2.70 15.66 -5.35
CA PRO A 389 -4.01 15.38 -5.93
C PRO A 389 -4.21 15.98 -7.32
N ALA A 390 -3.69 17.19 -7.58
CA ALA A 390 -3.83 17.83 -8.88
C ALA A 390 -3.07 17.05 -9.98
N GLN A 391 -1.90 16.52 -9.66
CA GLN A 391 -1.09 15.71 -10.59
C GLN A 391 -1.82 14.40 -10.95
N TYR A 392 -2.34 13.66 -9.97
CA TYR A 392 -3.03 12.40 -10.26
C TYR A 392 -4.36 12.61 -10.99
N LEU A 393 -5.14 13.64 -10.62
CA LEU A 393 -6.41 13.96 -11.28
C LEU A 393 -6.22 14.35 -12.75
N ALA A 394 -5.11 15.03 -13.09
CA ALA A 394 -4.78 15.33 -14.50
C ALA A 394 -4.63 14.04 -15.31
N VAL A 395 -3.96 13.03 -14.78
CA VAL A 395 -3.81 11.72 -15.41
C VAL A 395 -5.14 10.95 -15.46
N ALA A 396 -5.87 10.92 -14.34
CA ALA A 396 -7.13 10.17 -14.25
C ALA A 396 -8.21 10.74 -15.17
N LYS A 397 -8.28 12.07 -15.35
CA LYS A 397 -9.22 12.73 -16.26
C LYS A 397 -9.14 12.20 -17.70
N VAL A 398 -7.94 11.81 -18.13
CA VAL A 398 -7.71 11.32 -19.50
C VAL A 398 -7.83 9.81 -19.60
N HIS A 399 -7.45 9.08 -18.56
CA HIS A 399 -7.20 7.65 -18.64
C HIS A 399 -8.11 6.76 -17.78
N SER A 400 -8.94 7.33 -16.88
CA SER A 400 -9.86 6.52 -16.08
C SER A 400 -10.99 5.93 -16.94
N ALA A 401 -11.58 4.82 -16.49
CA ALA A 401 -12.73 4.21 -17.14
C ALA A 401 -13.99 5.09 -17.06
N GLY A 402 -14.04 6.01 -16.08
CA GLY A 402 -15.09 7.00 -15.91
C GLY A 402 -16.36 6.48 -15.27
N GLY A 403 -17.41 7.31 -15.34
CA GLY A 403 -18.69 7.09 -14.69
C GLY A 403 -18.81 7.88 -13.38
N PRO A 404 -20.02 7.87 -12.75
CA PRO A 404 -20.23 8.55 -11.48
C PRO A 404 -19.39 7.92 -10.36
N ALA A 405 -18.88 8.73 -9.45
CA ALA A 405 -18.25 8.25 -8.23
C ALA A 405 -19.31 7.62 -7.32
N LEU A 406 -19.10 6.37 -6.93
CA LEU A 406 -20.01 5.59 -6.08
C LEU A 406 -19.74 5.84 -4.59
N GLY A 407 -18.58 6.39 -4.28
CA GLY A 407 -18.01 6.46 -2.93
C GLY A 407 -17.28 5.18 -2.50
N MET A 408 -16.27 5.36 -1.67
CA MET A 408 -15.39 4.27 -1.22
C MET A 408 -16.13 3.16 -0.47
N GLY A 409 -17.17 3.49 0.31
CA GLY A 409 -17.98 2.51 1.02
C GLY A 409 -18.73 1.57 0.09
N GLU A 410 -19.36 2.10 -0.96
CA GLU A 410 -20.07 1.32 -1.96
C GLU A 410 -19.10 0.47 -2.81
N MET A 411 -17.94 1.01 -3.16
CA MET A 411 -16.87 0.23 -3.80
C MET A 411 -16.51 -1.00 -2.96
N PHE A 412 -16.26 -0.84 -1.66
CA PHE A 412 -15.92 -1.97 -0.79
C PHE A 412 -17.04 -3.00 -0.71
N ARG A 413 -18.29 -2.56 -0.63
CA ARG A 413 -19.46 -3.44 -0.63
C ARG A 413 -19.56 -4.25 -1.92
N ARG A 414 -19.39 -3.62 -3.09
CA ARG A 414 -19.40 -4.32 -4.40
C ARG A 414 -18.28 -5.32 -4.53
N LEU A 415 -17.08 -4.99 -4.10
CA LEU A 415 -15.93 -5.91 -4.09
C LEU A 415 -16.20 -7.17 -3.25
N GLN A 416 -16.81 -7.01 -2.07
CA GLN A 416 -17.18 -8.15 -1.22
C GLN A 416 -18.31 -9.00 -1.82
N LEU A 417 -19.25 -8.40 -2.57
CA LEU A 417 -20.27 -9.13 -3.32
C LEU A 417 -19.66 -9.89 -4.50
N ALA A 418 -18.75 -9.26 -5.24
CA ALA A 418 -18.06 -9.90 -6.39
C ALA A 418 -17.17 -11.08 -5.94
N ARG A 419 -16.65 -11.03 -4.72
CA ARG A 419 -15.82 -12.09 -4.14
C ARG A 419 -16.21 -12.32 -2.67
N PRO A 420 -17.18 -13.18 -2.39
CA PRO A 420 -17.52 -13.59 -1.02
C PRO A 420 -16.29 -14.10 -0.28
N GLY A 421 -16.06 -13.60 0.94
CA GLY A 421 -14.87 -13.90 1.73
C GLY A 421 -13.63 -13.06 1.40
N LEU A 422 -13.73 -12.09 0.49
CA LEU A 422 -12.68 -11.09 0.27
C LEU A 422 -12.43 -10.30 1.55
N ARG A 423 -11.17 -10.23 1.96
CA ARG A 423 -10.76 -9.37 3.07
C ARG A 423 -10.41 -7.98 2.57
N ILE A 424 -10.86 -6.97 3.28
CA ILE A 424 -10.48 -5.57 3.05
C ILE A 424 -9.81 -5.06 4.32
N GLY A 425 -8.63 -4.47 4.20
CA GLY A 425 -7.86 -3.97 5.34
C GLY A 425 -6.57 -3.30 4.91
N ASN A 426 -5.80 -2.79 5.86
CA ASN A 426 -4.57 -2.03 5.57
C ASN A 426 -3.29 -2.85 5.81
N PHE A 427 -3.37 -4.00 6.52
CA PHE A 427 -2.20 -4.72 6.97
C PHE A 427 -2.08 -6.11 6.36
N ALA A 428 -0.84 -6.56 6.24
CA ALA A 428 -0.51 -7.91 5.83
C ALA A 428 -1.05 -8.96 6.82
N ARG A 429 -1.26 -10.17 6.33
CA ARG A 429 -1.79 -11.29 7.10
C ARG A 429 -0.84 -12.49 7.02
N GLY A 430 -0.36 -12.98 8.15
CA GLY A 430 0.37 -14.24 8.23
C GLY A 430 -0.47 -15.45 7.80
N LEU A 431 0.18 -16.59 7.48
CA LEU A 431 -0.52 -17.81 7.02
C LEU A 431 -1.58 -18.30 8.00
N ASP A 432 -1.29 -18.24 9.30
CA ASP A 432 -2.19 -18.70 10.37
C ASP A 432 -3.48 -17.88 10.47
N GLU A 433 -3.50 -16.70 9.87
CA GLU A 433 -4.68 -15.84 9.83
C GLU A 433 -5.57 -16.08 8.62
N ARG A 434 -5.16 -16.94 7.69
CA ARG A 434 -5.81 -17.18 6.40
C ARG A 434 -6.91 -18.25 6.44
N GLY A 435 -7.21 -18.81 7.61
CA GLY A 435 -8.06 -20.00 7.79
C GLY A 435 -7.24 -21.28 7.90
N PRO A 436 -7.84 -22.47 7.85
CA PRO A 436 -7.11 -23.72 8.05
C PRO A 436 -5.88 -23.76 7.15
N ALA A 437 -4.72 -23.97 7.77
CA ALA A 437 -3.42 -23.98 7.12
C ALA A 437 -3.49 -24.89 5.89
N ARG A 438 -3.10 -24.36 4.75
CA ARG A 438 -2.80 -25.20 3.61
C ARG A 438 -1.62 -26.05 4.04
N ALA A 439 -1.83 -27.36 4.17
CA ALA A 439 -0.75 -28.29 4.43
C ALA A 439 0.38 -27.95 3.48
N LEU A 440 1.57 -27.66 3.99
CA LEU A 440 2.78 -27.46 3.21
C LEU A 440 2.80 -28.58 2.18
N ARG A 441 2.81 -28.26 0.89
CA ARG A 441 2.92 -29.27 -0.15
C ARG A 441 4.19 -30.04 0.14
N GLY A 442 4.00 -31.25 0.68
CA GLY A 442 5.08 -32.12 1.00
C GLY A 442 5.98 -32.24 -0.22
N ALA A 443 7.28 -32.11 0.02
CA ALA A 443 8.30 -32.45 -0.98
C ALA A 443 7.85 -33.73 -1.67
N SER A 444 7.61 -33.66 -2.96
CA SER A 444 7.32 -34.82 -3.81
C SER A 444 8.34 -35.89 -3.48
N LYS A 445 7.91 -36.93 -2.75
CA LYS A 445 8.72 -38.15 -2.60
C LYS A 445 8.99 -38.65 -4.01
N LYS A 446 10.17 -38.39 -4.55
CA LYS A 446 10.70 -39.12 -5.69
C LYS A 446 10.62 -40.60 -5.30
N LYS A 447 9.65 -41.34 -5.87
CA LYS A 447 9.64 -42.76 -5.85
C LYS A 447 10.89 -43.22 -6.60
N THR A 448 11.94 -43.56 -5.88
CA THR A 448 13.06 -44.36 -6.38
C THR A 448 12.46 -45.72 -6.75
N ARG A 449 12.31 -45.95 -8.03
CA ARG A 449 12.09 -47.29 -8.57
C ARG A 449 13.37 -48.11 -8.31
N SER A 450 13.45 -48.81 -7.20
CA SER A 450 14.39 -49.88 -7.02
C SER A 450 13.94 -51.04 -7.89
N GLY A 451 14.70 -51.30 -8.96
CA GLY A 451 14.54 -52.47 -9.79
C GLY A 451 14.89 -53.71 -9.00
N ARG A 452 13.91 -54.53 -8.64
CA ARG A 452 14.12 -55.92 -8.29
C ARG A 452 14.17 -56.75 -9.58
N ARG A 453 15.34 -57.08 -10.08
CA ARG A 453 15.54 -58.23 -10.97
C ARG A 453 15.40 -59.51 -10.14
N ALA A 454 14.33 -60.27 -10.40
CA ALA A 454 14.23 -61.66 -9.93
C ALA A 454 15.05 -62.55 -10.84
N ALA A 455 16.06 -63.17 -10.28
CA ALA A 455 16.80 -64.27 -10.93
C ALA A 455 15.97 -65.53 -10.84
N ALA A 456 15.57 -66.08 -11.98
CA ALA A 456 15.04 -67.45 -12.07
C ALA A 456 16.22 -68.42 -12.07
N ARG A 457 16.34 -69.23 -11.05
CA ARG A 457 17.14 -70.49 -11.09
C ARG A 457 16.22 -71.66 -11.37
N GLY A 458 16.48 -72.29 -12.48
CA GLY A 458 15.88 -73.60 -12.82
C GLY A 458 16.43 -74.69 -11.90
N VAL A 459 15.56 -75.58 -11.53
CA VAL A 459 15.91 -76.91 -10.98
C VAL A 459 15.25 -77.93 -11.84
N THR A 460 16.08 -78.68 -12.54
CA THR A 460 15.73 -79.95 -13.17
C THR A 460 15.74 -81.05 -12.09
N THR A 461 14.68 -81.84 -12.02
CA THR A 461 14.74 -83.19 -11.46
C THR A 461 13.98 -84.16 -12.39
N SER A 462 14.72 -85.17 -12.77
CA SER A 462 14.29 -86.35 -13.49
C SER A 462 13.56 -87.39 -12.61
N ARG A 463 12.83 -88.25 -13.24
CA ARG A 463 12.25 -89.56 -12.86
C ARG A 463 10.80 -89.54 -12.61
N GLY A 464 10.12 -90.32 -13.37
CA GLY A 464 9.55 -91.59 -13.35
C GLY A 464 8.63 -91.80 -14.54
#